data_2342e5e1ea04d22ba460106ca92a1b5f
#
_entry.id   2342e5e1ea04d22ba460106ca92a1b5f
#
_cell.length_a   1.000
_cell.length_b   1.000
_cell.length_c   1.000
_cell.angle_alpha   90.00
_cell.angle_beta   90.00
_cell.angle_gamma   90.00
#
_symmetry.space_group_name_H-M   'P 1'
#
loop_
_entity.id
_entity.type
_entity.pdbx_description
1 polymer ?
#
loop_
_entity_poly.entity_id
_entity_poly.type
_entity_poly.pdbx_seq_one_letter_code
_entity_poly.pdbx_strand_id
1 'polypeptide(L)'
;MNTIGMDPSGLILDGLTQAIPEAAIGWDMPASSTMPRVRLALDRAAYQTPVSQYMRLRASVYAPQGDGRTCDWPKALALSETICRWLLDNRRKRPLIDASVESGPLQTHDDDLRQDFAYTVILLTVEAA
;
A
#
# COMPACT_ATOMS: atom_id res chain seq x y z
N MET A 1 -16.03 24.86 8.12
CA MET A 1 -16.49 23.63 7.44
C MET A 1 -15.35 22.62 7.38
N ASN A 2 -15.63 21.39 7.75
CA ASN A 2 -14.62 20.34 7.67
C ASN A 2 -14.59 19.76 6.25
N THR A 3 -13.39 19.64 5.70
CA THR A 3 -13.16 19.03 4.41
C THR A 3 -13.01 17.53 4.59
N ILE A 4 -13.72 16.76 3.77
CA ILE A 4 -13.60 15.31 3.75
C ILE A 4 -13.04 14.91 2.39
N GLY A 5 -11.90 14.21 2.40
CA GLY A 5 -11.31 13.69 1.18
C GLY A 5 -12.15 12.56 0.59
N MET A 6 -12.21 12.51 -0.73
CA MET A 6 -12.85 11.41 -1.46
C MET A 6 -12.10 10.11 -1.18
N ASP A 7 -12.84 9.00 -1.13
CA ASP A 7 -12.25 7.69 -0.84
C ASP A 7 -11.54 7.12 -2.08
N PRO A 8 -10.20 6.95 -2.04
CA PRO A 8 -9.46 6.38 -3.15
C PRO A 8 -9.31 4.86 -3.09
N SER A 9 -9.92 4.19 -2.10
CA SER A 9 -9.64 2.77 -1.83
C SER A 9 -9.97 1.85 -3.00
N GLY A 10 -11.09 2.08 -3.68
CA GLY A 10 -11.48 1.28 -4.85
C GLY A 10 -10.49 1.42 -5.99
N LEU A 11 -10.08 2.64 -6.30
CA LEU A 11 -9.09 2.90 -7.34
C LEU A 11 -7.77 2.19 -7.04
N ILE A 12 -7.30 2.27 -5.79
CA ILE A 12 -6.03 1.70 -5.37
C ILE A 12 -6.08 0.19 -5.43
N LEU A 13 -7.10 -0.43 -4.81
CA LEU A 13 -7.20 -1.89 -4.76
C LEU A 13 -7.35 -2.49 -6.16
N ASP A 14 -8.24 -1.95 -6.97
CA ASP A 14 -8.47 -2.47 -8.32
C ASP A 14 -7.23 -2.29 -9.19
N GLY A 15 -6.61 -1.12 -9.13
CA GLY A 15 -5.41 -0.83 -9.91
C GLY A 15 -4.23 -1.71 -9.53
N LEU A 16 -3.97 -1.89 -8.25
CA LEU A 16 -2.87 -2.73 -7.78
C LEU A 16 -3.13 -4.21 -8.06
N THR A 17 -4.37 -4.67 -7.91
CA THR A 17 -4.72 -6.05 -8.23
C THR A 17 -4.48 -6.37 -9.70
N GLN A 18 -4.80 -5.45 -10.60
CA GLN A 18 -4.53 -5.62 -12.02
C GLN A 18 -3.05 -5.51 -12.36
N ALA A 19 -2.32 -4.60 -11.70
CA ALA A 19 -0.90 -4.37 -11.98
C ALA A 19 -0.01 -5.48 -11.43
N ILE A 20 -0.44 -6.18 -10.37
CA ILE A 20 0.35 -7.21 -9.67
C ILE A 20 -0.47 -8.50 -9.54
N PRO A 21 -0.71 -9.22 -10.65
CA PRO A 21 -1.51 -10.45 -10.60
C PRO A 21 -0.82 -11.59 -9.84
N GLU A 22 0.49 -11.50 -9.62
CA GLU A 22 1.28 -12.51 -8.91
C GLU A 22 1.17 -12.43 -7.39
N ALA A 23 0.44 -11.45 -6.85
CA ALA A 23 0.27 -11.26 -5.40
C ALA A 23 -1.20 -11.20 -5.03
N ALA A 24 -1.53 -11.68 -3.82
CA ALA A 24 -2.85 -11.50 -3.24
C ALA A 24 -2.87 -10.18 -2.47
N ILE A 25 -3.76 -9.26 -2.84
CA ILE A 25 -3.81 -7.90 -2.30
C ILE A 25 -5.17 -7.65 -1.66
N GLY A 26 -5.17 -7.07 -0.47
CA GLY A 26 -6.42 -6.73 0.21
C GLY A 26 -6.21 -5.75 1.35
N TRP A 27 -7.32 -5.18 1.84
CA TRP A 27 -7.34 -4.33 3.02
C TRP A 27 -7.20 -5.15 4.29
N ASP A 28 -7.72 -6.37 4.28
CA ASP A 28 -7.45 -7.37 5.31
C ASP A 28 -6.32 -8.27 4.83
N MET A 29 -5.67 -8.96 5.78
CA MET A 29 -4.61 -9.89 5.42
C MET A 29 -5.19 -11.01 4.54
N PRO A 30 -4.74 -11.17 3.29
CA PRO A 30 -5.17 -12.27 2.44
C PRO A 30 -4.88 -13.63 3.06
N ALA A 31 -5.67 -14.63 2.69
CA ALA A 31 -5.50 -15.99 3.18
C ALA A 31 -4.10 -16.52 2.82
N SER A 32 -3.57 -17.39 3.70
CA SER A 32 -2.27 -18.01 3.47
C SER A 32 -2.27 -18.80 2.15
N SER A 33 -1.24 -18.58 1.34
CA SER A 33 -1.09 -19.25 0.05
C SER A 33 0.40 -19.26 -0.32
N THR A 34 0.73 -19.88 -1.44
CA THR A 34 2.08 -19.85 -1.99
C THR A 34 2.40 -18.49 -2.63
N MET A 35 1.39 -17.67 -2.88
CA MET A 35 1.57 -16.34 -3.46
C MET A 35 2.03 -15.34 -2.40
N PRO A 36 2.81 -14.33 -2.78
CA PRO A 36 3.03 -13.18 -1.91
C PRO A 36 1.71 -12.52 -1.53
N ARG A 37 1.66 -11.96 -0.32
CA ARG A 37 0.48 -11.29 0.21
C ARG A 37 0.79 -9.83 0.48
N VAL A 38 -0.13 -8.95 0.12
CA VAL A 38 -0.02 -7.52 0.37
C VAL A 38 -1.23 -7.09 1.19
N ARG A 39 -0.97 -6.54 2.36
CA ARG A 39 -2.00 -5.91 3.18
C ARG A 39 -1.88 -4.40 3.05
N LEU A 40 -2.99 -3.77 2.71
CA LEU A 40 -3.08 -2.32 2.61
C LEU A 40 -3.84 -1.75 3.80
N ALA A 41 -3.44 -0.58 4.26
CA ALA A 41 -4.18 0.19 5.26
C ALA A 41 -4.17 1.65 4.85
N LEU A 42 -5.30 2.32 5.00
CA LEU A 42 -5.46 3.70 4.59
C LEU A 42 -5.96 4.52 5.77
N ASP A 43 -5.20 5.55 6.16
CA ASP A 43 -5.55 6.44 7.26
C ASP A 43 -5.59 7.87 6.76
N ARG A 44 -6.49 8.66 7.35
CA ARG A 44 -6.51 10.10 7.13
C ARG A 44 -5.38 10.75 7.91
N ALA A 45 -4.64 11.63 7.24
CA ALA A 45 -3.66 12.46 7.91
C ALA A 45 -4.34 13.69 8.53
N ALA A 46 -3.66 14.32 9.49
CA ALA A 46 -4.25 15.41 10.26
C ALA A 46 -4.51 16.68 9.45
N TYR A 47 -3.70 16.93 8.41
CA TYR A 47 -3.78 18.17 7.65
C TYR A 47 -4.84 18.10 6.55
N GLN A 48 -5.64 19.16 6.45
CA GLN A 48 -6.69 19.31 5.44
C GLN A 48 -6.66 20.72 4.88
N THR A 49 -6.93 20.82 3.57
CA THR A 49 -7.19 22.11 2.93
C THR A 49 -8.65 22.16 2.43
N PRO A 50 -9.15 23.32 2.02
CA PRO A 50 -10.53 23.39 1.48
C PRO A 50 -10.78 22.51 0.26
N VAL A 51 -9.73 22.11 -0.49
CA VAL A 51 -9.86 21.36 -1.74
C VAL A 51 -9.22 19.99 -1.70
N SER A 52 -8.50 19.64 -0.64
CA SER A 52 -7.77 18.38 -0.57
C SER A 52 -7.58 17.89 0.86
N GLN A 53 -7.28 16.62 0.99
CA GLN A 53 -6.92 15.99 2.25
C GLN A 53 -5.73 15.07 2.03
N TYR A 54 -4.81 15.05 2.99
CA TYR A 54 -3.75 14.06 3.03
C TYR A 54 -4.25 12.75 3.62
N MET A 55 -3.79 11.65 3.03
CA MET A 55 -4.02 10.31 3.56
C MET A 55 -2.70 9.54 3.52
N ARG A 56 -2.52 8.59 4.44
CA ARG A 56 -1.38 7.69 4.41
C ARG A 56 -1.83 6.31 4.01
N LEU A 57 -1.22 5.78 2.97
CA LEU A 57 -1.38 4.39 2.57
C LEU A 57 -0.18 3.61 3.08
N ARG A 58 -0.46 2.57 3.86
CA ARG A 58 0.56 1.65 4.36
C ARG A 58 0.45 0.35 3.59
N ALA A 59 1.56 -0.07 3.00
CA ALA A 59 1.63 -1.31 2.26
C ALA A 59 2.58 -2.27 2.96
N SER A 60 2.07 -3.42 3.38
CA SER A 60 2.85 -4.48 4.03
C SER A 60 2.92 -5.65 3.08
N VAL A 61 4.13 -5.99 2.60
CA VAL A 61 4.35 -7.02 1.60
C VAL A 61 5.02 -8.23 2.26
N TYR A 62 4.32 -9.36 2.23
CA TYR A 62 4.78 -10.64 2.79
C TYR A 62 5.11 -11.56 1.64
N ALA A 63 6.40 -11.83 1.44
CA ALA A 63 6.90 -12.72 0.38
C ALA A 63 7.66 -13.88 1.03
N PRO A 64 6.95 -14.96 1.43
CA PRO A 64 7.60 -16.08 2.09
C PRO A 64 8.43 -16.88 1.10
N GLN A 65 9.54 -17.44 1.58
CA GLN A 65 10.27 -18.46 0.85
C GLN A 65 9.55 -19.81 0.97
N GLY A 66 10.11 -20.87 0.36
CA GLY A 66 9.49 -22.17 0.34
C GLY A 66 9.16 -22.79 1.70
N ASP A 67 9.85 -22.35 2.78
CA ASP A 67 9.57 -22.79 4.14
C ASP A 67 8.35 -22.07 4.78
N GLY A 68 7.81 -21.05 4.13
CA GLY A 68 6.68 -20.26 4.59
C GLY A 68 7.00 -19.33 5.75
N ARG A 69 8.25 -19.24 6.21
CA ARG A 69 8.67 -18.45 7.37
C ARG A 69 9.69 -17.38 7.02
N THR A 70 10.67 -17.73 6.19
CA THR A 70 11.75 -16.83 5.82
C THR A 70 11.26 -15.84 4.78
N CYS A 71 11.57 -14.57 4.95
CA CYS A 71 11.22 -13.54 3.98
C CYS A 71 12.15 -13.62 2.77
N ASP A 72 11.56 -13.70 1.59
CA ASP A 72 12.26 -13.46 0.33
C ASP A 72 12.38 -11.95 0.15
N TRP A 73 13.40 -11.36 0.74
CA TRP A 73 13.55 -9.90 0.78
C TRP A 73 13.64 -9.27 -0.62
N PRO A 74 14.45 -9.80 -1.57
CA PRO A 74 14.48 -9.22 -2.91
C PRO A 74 13.11 -9.20 -3.59
N LYS A 75 12.30 -10.23 -3.41
CA LYS A 75 10.95 -10.29 -3.95
C LYS A 75 10.00 -9.30 -3.25
N ALA A 76 10.07 -9.23 -1.93
CA ALA A 76 9.27 -8.27 -1.17
C ALA A 76 9.62 -6.83 -1.54
N LEU A 77 10.91 -6.55 -1.71
CA LEU A 77 11.39 -5.24 -2.13
C LEU A 77 10.89 -4.89 -3.54
N ALA A 78 10.99 -5.82 -4.48
CA ALA A 78 10.55 -5.60 -5.86
C ALA A 78 9.04 -5.34 -5.93
N LEU A 79 8.24 -6.09 -5.17
CA LEU A 79 6.80 -5.87 -5.11
C LEU A 79 6.45 -4.52 -4.48
N SER A 80 7.16 -4.13 -3.42
CA SER A 80 6.96 -2.83 -2.78
C SER A 80 7.29 -1.69 -3.74
N GLU A 81 8.37 -1.82 -4.50
CA GLU A 81 8.74 -0.83 -5.52
C GLU A 81 7.71 -0.76 -6.65
N THR A 82 7.14 -1.88 -7.05
CA THR A 82 6.07 -1.91 -8.06
C THR A 82 4.82 -1.19 -7.56
N ILE A 83 4.45 -1.39 -6.29
CA ILE A 83 3.34 -0.67 -5.67
C ILE A 83 3.59 0.83 -5.69
N CYS A 84 4.78 1.26 -5.26
CA CYS A 84 5.14 2.68 -5.26
C CYS A 84 5.10 3.26 -6.66
N ARG A 85 5.65 2.58 -7.64
CA ARG A 85 5.68 3.02 -9.03
C ARG A 85 4.27 3.17 -9.60
N TRP A 86 3.39 2.21 -9.32
CA TRP A 86 2.00 2.30 -9.77
C TRP A 86 1.32 3.55 -9.20
N LEU A 87 1.50 3.80 -7.90
CA LEU A 87 0.91 4.97 -7.25
C LEU A 87 1.48 6.28 -7.81
N LEU A 88 2.78 6.35 -8.03
CA LEU A 88 3.41 7.53 -8.61
C LEU A 88 2.96 7.76 -10.05
N ASP A 89 2.84 6.71 -10.85
CA ASP A 89 2.38 6.80 -12.24
C ASP A 89 0.90 7.23 -12.32
N ASN A 90 0.10 6.86 -11.33
CA ASN A 90 -1.34 7.17 -11.27
C ASN A 90 -1.68 8.26 -10.25
N ARG A 91 -0.70 9.03 -9.79
CA ARG A 91 -0.86 9.98 -8.69
C ARG A 91 -1.84 11.12 -8.99
N ARG A 92 -2.19 11.34 -10.25
CA ARG A 92 -3.15 12.37 -10.67
C ARG A 92 -4.46 11.79 -11.18
N LYS A 93 -4.66 10.49 -11.02
CA LYS A 93 -5.90 9.85 -11.42
C LYS A 93 -6.95 10.08 -10.33
N ARG A 94 -8.04 10.73 -10.68
CA ARG A 94 -9.08 11.11 -9.73
C ARG A 94 -9.55 9.90 -8.91
N PRO A 95 -9.69 9.99 -7.58
CA PRO A 95 -9.63 11.20 -6.75
C PRO A 95 -8.23 11.60 -6.27
N LEU A 96 -7.16 10.97 -6.75
CA LEU A 96 -5.79 11.32 -6.39
C LEU A 96 -5.37 12.62 -7.06
N ILE A 97 -4.74 13.50 -6.28
CA ILE A 97 -4.11 14.74 -6.76
C ILE A 97 -2.61 14.55 -6.83
N ASP A 98 -2.05 13.85 -5.84
CA ASP A 98 -0.61 13.60 -5.78
C ASP A 98 -0.33 12.38 -4.90
N ALA A 99 0.88 11.81 -5.05
CA ALA A 99 1.38 10.74 -4.23
C ALA A 99 2.89 10.86 -4.10
N SER A 100 3.41 10.57 -2.91
CA SER A 100 4.85 10.54 -2.66
C SER A 100 5.18 9.45 -1.67
N VAL A 101 6.34 8.83 -1.80
CA VAL A 101 6.80 7.82 -0.85
C VAL A 101 7.34 8.55 0.38
N GLU A 102 6.68 8.36 1.53
CA GLU A 102 7.07 9.00 2.77
C GLU A 102 8.20 8.23 3.45
N SER A 103 8.11 6.90 3.48
CA SER A 103 9.14 6.05 4.04
C SER A 103 9.08 4.64 3.50
N GLY A 104 10.21 3.94 3.52
CA GLY A 104 10.34 2.56 3.11
C GLY A 104 10.62 2.37 1.63
N PRO A 105 10.64 1.10 1.18
CA PRO A 105 10.34 -0.11 1.97
C PRO A 105 11.38 -0.41 3.05
N LEU A 106 10.88 -0.76 4.24
CA LEU A 106 11.70 -1.14 5.39
C LEU A 106 11.41 -2.60 5.75
N GLN A 107 12.45 -3.35 6.10
CA GLN A 107 12.26 -4.71 6.62
C GLN A 107 11.78 -4.64 8.07
N THR A 108 10.64 -5.25 8.35
CA THR A 108 9.99 -5.23 9.65
C THR A 108 9.55 -6.63 10.01
N HIS A 109 9.49 -6.94 11.31
CA HIS A 109 9.08 -8.25 11.80
C HIS A 109 7.63 -8.23 12.26
N ASP A 110 6.85 -9.24 11.85
CA ASP A 110 5.49 -9.47 12.31
C ASP A 110 5.52 -10.58 13.36
N ASP A 111 5.26 -10.22 14.62
CA ASP A 111 5.32 -11.16 15.73
C ASP A 111 4.21 -12.22 15.68
N ASP A 112 3.04 -11.86 15.15
CA ASP A 112 1.91 -12.78 15.07
C ASP A 112 2.13 -13.86 14.01
N LEU A 113 2.63 -13.46 12.84
CA LEU A 113 2.93 -14.38 11.75
C LEU A 113 4.34 -14.96 11.83
N ARG A 114 5.17 -14.42 12.71
CA ARG A 114 6.59 -14.81 12.86
C ARG A 114 7.33 -14.74 11.54
N GLN A 115 7.14 -13.63 10.83
CA GLN A 115 7.65 -13.42 9.48
C GLN A 115 8.07 -11.99 9.30
N ASP A 116 9.19 -11.78 8.60
CA ASP A 116 9.58 -10.43 8.18
C ASP A 116 8.78 -10.02 6.95
N PHE A 117 8.56 -8.73 6.82
CA PHE A 117 7.84 -8.17 5.68
C PHE A 117 8.42 -6.80 5.31
N ALA A 118 8.11 -6.35 4.10
CA ALA A 118 8.49 -5.01 3.64
C ALA A 118 7.35 -4.04 3.96
N TYR A 119 7.69 -2.96 4.66
CA TYR A 119 6.72 -1.95 5.09
C TYR A 119 7.01 -0.61 4.42
N THR A 120 6.01 -0.07 3.74
CA THR A 120 6.12 1.20 3.02
C THR A 120 4.96 2.11 3.38
N VAL A 121 5.25 3.39 3.56
CA VAL A 121 4.23 4.42 3.78
C VAL A 121 4.26 5.40 2.62
N ILE A 122 3.11 5.60 2.00
CA ILE A 122 2.94 6.51 0.88
C ILE A 122 1.98 7.61 1.31
N LEU A 123 2.40 8.86 1.15
CA LEU A 123 1.54 10.01 1.40
C LEU A 123 0.74 10.31 0.15
N LEU A 124 -0.58 10.27 0.29
CA LEU A 124 -1.51 10.59 -0.79
C LEU A 124 -2.15 11.94 -0.52
N THR A 125 -2.37 12.70 -1.58
CA THR A 125 -3.25 13.87 -1.55
C THR A 125 -4.48 13.52 -2.36
N VAL A 126 -5.65 13.63 -1.74
CA VAL A 126 -6.92 13.30 -2.40
C VAL A 126 -7.79 14.53 -2.52
N GLU A 127 -8.62 14.53 -3.56
CA GLU A 127 -9.59 15.58 -3.82
C GLU A 127 -10.64 15.63 -2.72
N ALA A 128 -11.02 16.82 -2.28
CA ALA A 128 -12.09 17.00 -1.30
C ALA A 128 -13.46 16.72 -1.94
N ALA A 129 -14.28 16.07 -1.15
CA ALA A 129 -15.66 15.81 -1.57
C ALA A 129 -16.57 16.99 -1.21
#